data_05cd1cfc67ca869e5c97b7cdd4281610
#
_entry.id   05cd1cfc67ca869e5c97b7cdd4281610
#
_cell.length_a   1.000
_cell.length_b   1.000
_cell.length_c   1.000
_cell.angle_alpha   90.00
_cell.angle_beta   90.00
_cell.angle_gamma   90.00
#
_symmetry.space_group_name_H-M   'P 1'
#
loop_
_entity.id
_entity.type
_entity.pdbx_description
1 polymer ?
#
loop_
_entity_poly.entity_id
_entity_poly.type
_entity_poly.pdbx_seq_one_letter_code
_entity_poly.pdbx_strand_id
1 'polypeptide(L)'
;MYSGKYPHSVGLFYSAMTQRLGLKANRDEYKVSEMGMDIATHENLHLINDMIETFIAKPLDGSKPGVKFKVNLHKGCDWYKPDLTTEQDMKRLANATQFVFETILKSNNDWCMKNLPSRNLILTGGCALNRDAVKKIRKYWNYVYVPKNPGDPGSCIGSVLALENRHIDFDEQVWYNKK
;
A
#
# COMPACT_ATOMS: atom_id res chain seq x y z
N MET A 1 -15.54 -14.55 -1.24
CA MET A 1 -14.97 -13.20 -1.45
C MET A 1 -14.62 -12.61 -0.09
N TYR A 2 -13.41 -12.07 0.09
CA TYR A 2 -13.03 -11.36 1.31
C TYR A 2 -13.25 -9.86 1.13
N SER A 3 -13.85 -9.21 2.12
CA SER A 3 -14.05 -7.76 2.15
C SER A 3 -13.42 -7.18 3.42
N GLY A 4 -12.53 -6.23 3.26
CA GLY A 4 -12.01 -5.42 4.36
C GLY A 4 -13.09 -4.42 4.83
N LYS A 5 -13.20 -4.24 6.16
CA LYS A 5 -14.16 -3.30 6.72
C LYS A 5 -13.47 -1.98 7.06
N TYR A 6 -14.17 -0.86 6.85
CA TYR A 6 -13.77 0.44 7.36
C TYR A 6 -13.48 0.35 8.89
N PRO A 7 -12.46 1.02 9.41
CA PRO A 7 -11.47 1.91 8.76
C PRO A 7 -10.15 1.21 8.35
N HIS A 8 -10.16 -0.09 8.14
CA HIS A 8 -8.97 -0.92 8.01
C HIS A 8 -8.45 -0.95 6.55
N SER A 9 -8.10 0.21 5.99
CA SER A 9 -7.49 0.34 4.67
C SER A 9 -5.99 0.60 4.76
N VAL A 10 -5.20 -0.15 4.00
CA VAL A 10 -3.75 0.08 3.92
C VAL A 10 -3.42 1.42 3.27
N GLY A 11 -4.26 1.90 2.36
CA GLY A 11 -4.13 3.24 1.78
C GLY A 11 -4.28 4.34 2.82
N LEU A 12 -5.23 4.19 3.76
CA LEU A 12 -5.39 5.14 4.87
C LEU A 12 -4.17 5.20 5.78
N PHE A 13 -3.52 4.06 6.04
CA PHE A 13 -2.26 4.05 6.79
C PHE A 13 -1.18 4.86 6.06
N TYR A 14 -1.02 4.62 4.77
CA TYR A 14 0.00 5.33 3.99
C TYR A 14 -0.29 6.83 3.90
N SER A 15 -1.54 7.23 3.65
CA SER A 15 -1.95 8.63 3.62
C SER A 15 -1.82 9.34 4.97
N ALA A 16 -2.15 8.67 6.09
CA ALA A 16 -1.96 9.22 7.43
C ALA A 16 -0.47 9.46 7.74
N MET A 17 0.40 8.53 7.36
CA MET A 17 1.85 8.71 7.50
C MET A 17 2.41 9.77 6.54
N THR A 18 1.86 9.91 5.32
CA THR A 18 2.19 11.00 4.41
C THR A 18 1.91 12.36 5.07
N GLN A 19 0.76 12.50 5.71
CA GLN A 19 0.41 13.70 6.47
C GLN A 19 1.34 13.91 7.66
N ARG A 20 1.64 12.86 8.44
CA ARG A 20 2.60 12.91 9.56
C ARG A 20 3.99 13.39 9.14
N LEU A 21 4.41 13.12 7.92
CA LEU A 21 5.65 13.58 7.32
C LEU A 21 5.59 15.04 6.82
N GLY A 22 4.49 15.77 7.07
CA GLY A 22 4.30 17.13 6.60
C GLY A 22 3.98 17.24 5.11
N LEU A 23 3.65 16.13 4.45
CA LEU A 23 3.30 16.06 3.04
C LEU A 23 1.78 16.07 2.85
N LYS A 24 1.33 16.35 1.63
CA LYS A 24 -0.10 16.39 1.32
C LYS A 24 -0.64 15.00 1.02
N ALA A 25 -1.48 14.47 1.90
CA ALA A 25 -2.19 13.20 1.69
C ALA A 25 -3.03 13.22 0.41
N ASN A 26 -3.16 12.07 -0.25
CA ASN A 26 -3.79 11.83 -1.54
C ASN A 26 -3.13 12.57 -2.73
N ARG A 27 -1.87 13.00 -2.55
CA ARG A 27 -1.10 13.69 -3.59
C ARG A 27 0.38 13.34 -3.57
N ASP A 28 0.99 13.36 -2.39
CA ASP A 28 2.45 13.32 -2.21
C ASP A 28 2.95 11.95 -1.72
N GLU A 29 2.11 10.90 -1.76
CA GLU A 29 2.46 9.55 -1.31
C GLU A 29 3.72 9.01 -1.99
N TYR A 30 3.95 9.35 -3.26
CA TYR A 30 5.15 8.92 -3.98
C TYR A 30 6.44 9.46 -3.36
N LYS A 31 6.40 10.67 -2.75
CA LYS A 31 7.56 11.26 -2.07
C LYS A 31 7.97 10.49 -0.82
N VAL A 32 7.03 9.77 -0.20
CA VAL A 32 7.33 8.96 1.00
C VAL A 32 8.29 7.83 0.64
N SER A 33 8.05 7.10 -0.46
CA SER A 33 8.96 6.06 -0.90
C SER A 33 10.33 6.62 -1.28
N GLU A 34 10.37 7.73 -2.01
CA GLU A 34 11.61 8.40 -2.40
C GLU A 34 12.42 8.89 -1.19
N MET A 35 11.75 9.54 -0.22
CA MET A 35 12.39 10.07 1.00
C MET A 35 13.06 9.00 1.85
N GLY A 36 12.49 7.79 1.91
CA GLY A 36 12.98 6.69 2.72
C GLY A 36 14.03 5.80 2.05
N MET A 37 14.37 6.03 0.77
CA MET A 37 15.23 5.13 -0.02
C MET A 37 16.65 5.00 0.50
N ASP A 38 17.22 6.08 1.03
CA ASP A 38 18.61 6.13 1.49
C ASP A 38 18.82 5.49 2.87
N ILE A 39 17.74 5.12 3.56
CA ILE A 39 17.82 4.51 4.88
C ILE A 39 17.92 2.99 4.75
N ALA A 40 19.00 2.43 5.26
CA ALA A 40 19.14 0.97 5.34
C ALA A 40 18.12 0.39 6.33
N THR A 41 17.28 -0.53 5.86
CA THR A 41 16.18 -1.10 6.67
C THR A 41 16.65 -1.72 7.98
N HIS A 42 17.81 -2.39 7.99
CA HIS A 42 18.35 -3.01 9.19
C HIS A 42 18.74 -2.00 10.28
N GLU A 43 19.11 -0.77 9.92
CA GLU A 43 19.40 0.31 10.86
C GLU A 43 18.12 0.95 11.44
N ASN A 44 16.96 0.66 10.84
CA ASN A 44 15.68 1.25 11.18
C ASN A 44 14.68 0.28 11.82
N LEU A 45 15.13 -0.96 12.13
CA LEU A 45 14.26 -2.02 12.63
C LEU A 45 13.50 -1.65 13.90
N HIS A 46 14.12 -0.87 14.79
CA HIS A 46 13.44 -0.41 16.01
C HIS A 46 12.18 0.41 15.67
N LEU A 47 12.29 1.38 14.78
CA LEU A 47 11.16 2.22 14.38
C LEU A 47 10.11 1.42 13.58
N ILE A 48 10.55 0.50 12.74
CA ILE A 48 9.65 -0.40 11.99
C ILE A 48 8.82 -1.27 12.95
N ASN A 49 9.47 -1.89 13.94
CA ASN A 49 8.78 -2.74 14.91
C ASN A 49 7.83 -1.92 15.78
N ASP A 50 8.24 -0.75 16.26
CA ASP A 50 7.38 0.17 17.01
C ASP A 50 6.15 0.58 16.18
N MET A 51 6.33 0.86 14.90
CA MET A 51 5.23 1.20 14.00
C MET A 51 4.25 0.02 13.83
N ILE A 52 4.76 -1.19 13.64
CA ILE A 52 3.93 -2.40 13.57
C ILE A 52 3.16 -2.59 14.88
N GLU A 53 3.85 -2.54 16.01
CA GLU A 53 3.24 -2.69 17.33
C GLU A 53 2.20 -1.62 17.62
N THR A 54 2.45 -0.38 17.22
CA THR A 54 1.52 0.74 17.44
C THR A 54 0.26 0.61 16.60
N PHE A 55 0.40 0.31 15.32
CA PHE A 55 -0.72 0.42 14.37
C PHE A 55 -1.41 -0.90 14.05
N ILE A 56 -0.73 -2.05 14.10
CA ILE A 56 -1.26 -3.31 13.57
C ILE A 56 -1.83 -4.17 14.70
N ALA A 57 -3.09 -4.59 14.52
CA ALA A 57 -3.83 -5.36 15.53
C ALA A 57 -3.74 -6.88 15.37
N LYS A 58 -3.20 -7.38 14.24
CA LYS A 58 -3.07 -8.81 13.97
C LYS A 58 -1.76 -9.13 13.26
N PRO A 59 -1.26 -10.37 13.38
CA PRO A 59 -0.06 -10.79 12.69
C PRO A 59 -0.11 -10.55 11.19
N LEU A 60 1.03 -10.18 10.60
CA LEU A 60 1.23 -10.02 9.17
C LEU A 60 1.99 -11.25 8.60
N ASP A 61 1.44 -12.43 8.83
CA ASP A 61 2.05 -13.74 8.53
C ASP A 61 1.37 -14.47 7.34
N GLY A 62 0.44 -13.81 6.67
CA GLY A 62 -0.32 -14.41 5.57
C GLY A 62 -1.34 -15.47 6.02
N SER A 63 -1.63 -15.61 7.30
CA SER A 63 -2.66 -16.53 7.80
C SER A 63 -4.08 -16.05 7.53
N LYS A 64 -4.29 -14.73 7.47
CA LYS A 64 -5.58 -14.09 7.22
C LYS A 64 -5.44 -12.95 6.23
N PRO A 65 -6.44 -12.75 5.35
CA PRO A 65 -6.41 -11.66 4.39
C PRO A 65 -6.68 -10.31 5.08
N GLY A 66 -6.23 -9.25 4.43
CA GLY A 66 -6.42 -7.88 4.87
C GLY A 66 -5.53 -7.49 6.06
N VAL A 67 -5.67 -6.27 6.50
CA VAL A 67 -5.03 -5.71 7.69
C VAL A 67 -6.10 -5.29 8.69
N LYS A 68 -5.76 -5.31 9.98
CA LYS A 68 -6.59 -4.70 11.03
C LYS A 68 -5.73 -3.72 11.81
N PHE A 69 -6.12 -2.46 11.80
CA PHE A 69 -5.46 -1.41 12.55
C PHE A 69 -6.04 -1.26 13.95
N LYS A 70 -5.21 -0.87 14.92
CA LYS A 70 -5.63 -0.58 16.30
C LYS A 70 -6.33 0.77 16.42
N VAL A 71 -6.08 1.67 15.46
CA VAL A 71 -6.57 3.05 15.46
C VAL A 71 -7.27 3.40 14.15
N ASN A 72 -8.10 4.43 14.19
CA ASN A 72 -8.76 4.97 13.00
C ASN A 72 -7.84 5.99 12.31
N LEU A 73 -7.15 5.57 11.29
CA LEU A 73 -6.18 6.38 10.53
C LEU A 73 -6.81 7.42 9.59
N HIS A 74 -8.13 7.44 9.47
CA HIS A 74 -8.86 8.52 8.78
C HIS A 74 -8.67 9.89 9.43
N LYS A 75 -8.31 9.89 10.71
CA LYS A 75 -8.05 11.12 11.50
C LYS A 75 -6.58 11.56 11.43
N GLY A 76 -5.79 10.94 10.58
CA GLY A 76 -4.34 11.15 10.59
C GLY A 76 -3.64 10.46 11.77
N CYS A 77 -2.35 10.68 11.89
CA CYS A 77 -1.54 10.13 12.99
C CYS A 77 -0.42 11.09 13.44
N ASP A 78 -0.67 12.38 13.46
CA ASP A 78 0.30 13.42 13.87
C ASP A 78 0.83 13.23 15.28
N TRP A 79 0.05 12.54 16.13
CA TRP A 79 0.42 12.11 17.48
C TRP A 79 1.52 11.05 17.52
N TYR A 80 1.78 10.34 16.39
CA TYR A 80 2.77 9.29 16.35
C TYR A 80 4.18 9.87 16.27
N LYS A 81 5.00 9.61 17.31
CA LYS A 81 6.39 10.07 17.42
C LYS A 81 6.54 11.58 17.15
N PRO A 82 5.80 12.46 17.85
CA PRO A 82 5.80 13.91 17.57
C PRO A 82 7.19 14.55 17.75
N ASP A 83 8.06 13.94 18.52
CA ASP A 83 9.42 14.40 18.80
C ASP A 83 10.39 14.18 17.61
N LEU A 84 10.03 13.31 16.66
CA LEU A 84 10.84 13.10 15.46
C LEU A 84 10.54 14.22 14.46
N THR A 85 11.42 15.20 14.38
CA THR A 85 11.21 16.43 13.60
C THR A 85 12.35 16.79 12.66
N THR A 86 13.53 16.18 12.82
CA THR A 86 14.66 16.44 11.94
C THR A 86 14.47 15.83 10.55
N GLU A 87 15.21 16.32 9.57
CA GLU A 87 15.19 15.73 8.21
C GLU A 87 15.52 14.22 8.24
N GLN A 88 16.49 13.83 9.05
CA GLN A 88 16.88 12.42 9.20
C GLN A 88 15.77 11.60 9.84
N ASP A 89 15.03 12.14 10.81
CA ASP A 89 13.88 11.48 11.41
C ASP A 89 12.77 11.26 10.39
N MET A 90 12.50 12.28 9.54
CA MET A 90 11.51 12.16 8.48
C MET A 90 11.89 11.08 7.48
N LYS A 91 13.17 10.97 7.10
CA LYS A 91 13.65 9.88 6.24
C LYS A 91 13.47 8.51 6.89
N ARG A 92 13.75 8.38 8.19
CA ARG A 92 13.53 7.13 8.94
C ARG A 92 12.04 6.77 9.05
N LEU A 93 11.18 7.75 9.34
CA LEU A 93 9.73 7.54 9.36
C LEU A 93 9.19 7.12 8.00
N ALA A 94 9.67 7.75 6.92
CA ALA A 94 9.29 7.42 5.55
C ALA A 94 9.72 5.98 5.17
N ASN A 95 10.96 5.60 5.50
CA ASN A 95 11.46 4.23 5.32
C ASN A 95 10.62 3.20 6.08
N ALA A 96 10.35 3.45 7.37
CA ALA A 96 9.51 2.57 8.18
C ALA A 96 8.09 2.44 7.61
N THR A 97 7.50 3.55 7.15
CA THR A 97 6.19 3.58 6.50
C THR A 97 6.15 2.69 5.26
N GLN A 98 7.13 2.85 4.37
CA GLN A 98 7.23 2.05 3.15
C GLN A 98 7.40 0.57 3.49
N PHE A 99 8.26 0.24 4.44
CA PHE A 99 8.50 -1.15 4.84
C PHE A 99 7.25 -1.81 5.43
N VAL A 100 6.56 -1.12 6.35
CA VAL A 100 5.31 -1.64 6.96
C VAL A 100 4.22 -1.82 5.89
N PHE A 101 4.06 -0.86 4.99
CA PHE A 101 3.15 -0.96 3.85
C PHE A 101 3.44 -2.20 2.99
N GLU A 102 4.69 -2.41 2.61
CA GLU A 102 5.12 -3.57 1.82
C GLU A 102 4.90 -4.90 2.56
N THR A 103 5.12 -4.90 3.88
CA THR A 103 4.88 -6.07 4.74
C THR A 103 3.39 -6.44 4.76
N ILE A 104 2.49 -5.44 4.85
CA ILE A 104 1.05 -5.66 4.76
C ILE A 104 0.67 -6.25 3.40
N LEU A 105 1.18 -5.67 2.30
CA LEU A 105 0.92 -6.18 0.96
C LEU A 105 1.46 -7.59 0.77
N LYS A 106 2.66 -7.87 1.28
CA LYS A 106 3.24 -9.22 1.23
C LYS A 106 2.39 -10.22 2.01
N SER A 107 1.94 -9.89 3.20
CA SER A 107 1.04 -10.75 3.99
C SER A 107 -0.24 -11.08 3.23
N ASN A 108 -0.85 -10.09 2.57
CA ASN A 108 -2.03 -10.31 1.72
C ASN A 108 -1.71 -11.18 0.50
N ASN A 109 -0.56 -10.93 -0.14
CA ASN A 109 -0.07 -11.74 -1.25
C ASN A 109 0.12 -13.20 -0.85
N ASP A 110 0.76 -13.47 0.28
CA ASP A 110 1.02 -14.81 0.78
C ASP A 110 -0.29 -15.57 1.07
N TRP A 111 -1.28 -14.87 1.61
CA TRP A 111 -2.63 -15.43 1.76
C TRP A 111 -3.27 -15.80 0.42
N CYS A 112 -3.22 -14.89 -0.56
CA CYS A 112 -3.76 -15.13 -1.90
C CYS A 112 -3.09 -16.34 -2.56
N MET A 113 -1.77 -16.44 -2.48
CA MET A 113 -1.01 -17.54 -3.05
C MET A 113 -1.38 -18.91 -2.46
N LYS A 114 -1.74 -18.95 -1.17
CA LYS A 114 -2.16 -20.18 -0.49
C LYS A 114 -3.60 -20.57 -0.79
N ASN A 115 -4.48 -19.59 -0.96
CA ASN A 115 -5.92 -19.82 -0.91
C ASN A 115 -6.64 -19.66 -2.26
N LEU A 116 -5.98 -19.07 -3.27
CA LEU A 116 -6.59 -18.84 -4.57
C LEU A 116 -5.91 -19.67 -5.66
N PRO A 117 -6.69 -20.26 -6.60
CA PRO A 117 -6.14 -21.14 -7.63
C PRO A 117 -5.41 -20.38 -8.75
N SER A 118 -5.69 -19.09 -8.93
CA SER A 118 -5.08 -18.28 -9.98
C SER A 118 -3.59 -18.03 -9.71
N ARG A 119 -2.81 -17.96 -10.79
CA ARG A 119 -1.43 -17.50 -10.78
C ARG A 119 -1.27 -16.15 -11.46
N ASN A 120 -2.38 -15.48 -11.77
CA ASN A 120 -2.43 -14.13 -12.33
C ASN A 120 -3.09 -13.20 -11.31
N LEU A 121 -2.58 -11.99 -11.20
CA LEU A 121 -3.04 -10.97 -10.25
C LEU A 121 -3.51 -9.72 -11.02
N ILE A 122 -4.68 -9.22 -10.67
CA ILE A 122 -5.11 -7.86 -11.01
C ILE A 122 -4.98 -7.04 -9.73
N LEU A 123 -4.22 -5.95 -9.80
CA LEU A 123 -4.00 -5.05 -8.67
C LEU A 123 -4.57 -3.67 -8.99
N THR A 124 -5.57 -3.24 -8.23
CA THR A 124 -6.26 -1.95 -8.38
C THR A 124 -6.29 -1.19 -7.07
N GLY A 125 -6.83 0.04 -7.10
CA GLY A 125 -6.83 0.96 -5.98
C GLY A 125 -5.58 1.83 -5.93
N GLY A 126 -5.61 2.92 -5.17
CA GLY A 126 -4.49 3.87 -5.05
C GLY A 126 -3.17 3.23 -4.64
N CYS A 127 -3.23 2.15 -3.84
CA CYS A 127 -2.03 1.40 -3.42
C CYS A 127 -1.25 0.75 -4.58
N ALA A 128 -1.91 0.50 -5.71
CA ALA A 128 -1.26 -0.04 -6.91
C ALA A 128 -0.33 0.97 -7.60
N LEU A 129 -0.40 2.26 -7.23
CA LEU A 129 0.52 3.30 -7.68
C LEU A 129 1.90 3.20 -7.03
N ASN A 130 2.03 2.49 -5.91
CA ASN A 130 3.31 2.25 -5.26
C ASN A 130 4.12 1.20 -6.05
N ARG A 131 4.92 1.69 -7.00
CA ARG A 131 5.68 0.85 -7.94
C ARG A 131 6.66 -0.09 -7.25
N ASP A 132 7.26 0.33 -6.13
CA ASP A 132 8.26 -0.47 -5.42
C ASP A 132 7.62 -1.67 -4.74
N ALA A 133 6.46 -1.47 -4.11
CA ALA A 133 5.68 -2.56 -3.56
C ALA A 133 5.17 -3.52 -4.64
N VAL A 134 4.68 -2.99 -5.78
CA VAL A 134 4.25 -3.81 -6.92
C VAL A 134 5.40 -4.65 -7.46
N LYS A 135 6.61 -4.08 -7.63
CA LYS A 135 7.81 -4.81 -8.05
C LYS A 135 8.14 -5.98 -7.11
N LYS A 136 7.94 -5.81 -5.80
CA LYS A 136 8.25 -6.85 -4.80
C LYS A 136 7.28 -8.02 -4.84
N ILE A 137 6.00 -7.78 -5.11
CA ILE A 137 4.98 -8.85 -5.15
C ILE A 137 4.88 -9.52 -6.53
N ARG A 138 5.21 -8.83 -7.62
CA ARG A 138 5.06 -9.38 -8.99
C ARG A 138 5.81 -10.69 -9.22
N LYS A 139 6.93 -10.91 -8.53
CA LYS A 139 7.77 -12.11 -8.66
C LYS A 139 7.06 -13.41 -8.26
N TYR A 140 5.96 -13.31 -7.54
CA TYR A 140 5.16 -14.47 -7.08
C TYR A 140 4.08 -14.89 -8.09
N TRP A 141 3.83 -14.06 -9.14
CA TRP A 141 2.75 -14.27 -10.09
C TRP A 141 3.29 -14.48 -11.52
N ASN A 142 2.55 -15.20 -12.33
CA ASN A 142 2.89 -15.31 -13.76
C ASN A 142 2.69 -13.96 -14.46
N TYR A 143 1.54 -13.33 -14.18
CA TYR A 143 1.20 -12.01 -14.70
C TYR A 143 0.64 -11.15 -13.57
N VAL A 144 1.03 -9.88 -13.56
CA VAL A 144 0.40 -8.84 -12.73
C VAL A 144 -0.09 -7.74 -13.66
N TYR A 145 -1.37 -7.50 -13.60
CA TYR A 145 -2.01 -6.41 -14.33
C TYR A 145 -2.31 -5.26 -13.37
N VAL A 146 -1.83 -4.07 -13.69
CA VAL A 146 -2.17 -2.82 -13.03
C VAL A 146 -2.78 -1.89 -14.08
N PRO A 147 -4.05 -1.47 -13.95
CA PRO A 147 -4.66 -0.53 -14.88
C PRO A 147 -3.88 0.79 -14.93
N LYS A 148 -3.96 1.52 -16.04
CA LYS A 148 -3.34 2.85 -16.20
C LYS A 148 -3.77 3.82 -15.09
N ASN A 149 -5.05 3.79 -14.72
CA ASN A 149 -5.65 4.58 -13.65
C ASN A 149 -6.20 3.65 -12.56
N PRO A 150 -5.36 3.07 -11.69
CA PRO A 150 -5.80 2.05 -10.75
C PRO A 150 -6.64 2.60 -9.58
N GLY A 151 -6.60 3.92 -9.32
CA GLY A 151 -7.30 4.61 -8.24
C GLY A 151 -8.62 5.26 -8.65
N ASP A 152 -9.00 6.32 -7.94
CA ASP A 152 -10.28 7.02 -8.09
C ASP A 152 -10.61 7.49 -9.53
N PRO A 153 -9.63 8.01 -10.32
CA PRO A 153 -9.92 8.38 -11.71
C PRO A 153 -10.43 7.21 -12.56
N GLY A 154 -9.87 6.02 -12.37
CA GLY A 154 -10.33 4.81 -13.06
C GLY A 154 -11.69 4.35 -12.58
N SER A 155 -11.99 4.49 -11.30
CA SER A 155 -13.30 4.18 -10.73
C SER A 155 -14.40 5.08 -11.29
N CYS A 156 -14.14 6.38 -11.49
CA CYS A 156 -15.06 7.30 -12.13
C CYS A 156 -15.39 6.86 -13.57
N ILE A 157 -14.36 6.54 -14.37
CA ILE A 157 -14.53 6.05 -15.73
C ILE A 157 -15.33 4.73 -15.72
N GLY A 158 -14.93 3.79 -14.87
CA GLY A 158 -15.56 2.48 -14.75
C GLY A 158 -17.05 2.57 -14.36
N SER A 159 -17.44 3.53 -13.54
CA SER A 159 -18.82 3.76 -13.14
C SER A 159 -19.69 4.17 -14.33
N VAL A 160 -19.20 5.07 -15.19
CA VAL A 160 -19.91 5.50 -16.41
C VAL A 160 -20.04 4.32 -17.39
N LEU A 161 -18.94 3.58 -17.61
CA LEU A 161 -18.96 2.43 -18.52
C LEU A 161 -19.93 1.33 -18.07
N ALA A 162 -19.99 1.11 -16.74
CA ALA A 162 -20.92 0.13 -16.17
C ALA A 162 -22.38 0.55 -16.34
N LEU A 163 -22.71 1.85 -16.18
CA LEU A 163 -24.06 2.38 -16.41
C LEU A 163 -24.47 2.25 -17.86
N GLU A 164 -23.56 2.52 -18.79
CA GLU A 164 -23.83 2.45 -20.22
C GLU A 164 -23.69 1.04 -20.81
N ASN A 165 -23.29 0.07 -20.01
CA ASN A 165 -22.98 -1.30 -20.43
C ASN A 165 -22.01 -1.34 -21.63
N ARG A 166 -20.94 -0.53 -21.56
CA ARG A 166 -19.92 -0.37 -22.61
C ARG A 166 -18.59 -0.90 -22.16
N HIS A 167 -17.85 -1.47 -23.11
CA HIS A 167 -16.43 -1.79 -22.97
C HIS A 167 -15.59 -0.78 -23.75
N ILE A 168 -14.47 -0.39 -23.17
CA ILE A 168 -13.43 0.41 -23.84
C ILE A 168 -12.12 -0.34 -23.69
N ASP A 169 -11.42 -0.56 -24.81
CA ASP A 169 -10.04 -0.99 -24.79
C ASP A 169 -9.16 0.22 -24.47
N PHE A 170 -8.44 0.12 -23.37
CA PHE A 170 -7.44 1.12 -23.03
C PHE A 170 -6.11 0.68 -23.68
N ASP A 171 -5.63 1.45 -24.65
CA ASP A 171 -4.43 1.15 -25.44
C ASP A 171 -3.12 1.07 -24.63
N GLU A 172 -3.13 1.60 -23.40
CA GLU A 172 -1.98 1.56 -22.51
C GLU A 172 -2.26 0.77 -21.25
N GLN A 173 -2.17 -0.55 -21.36
CA GLN A 173 -2.23 -1.46 -20.22
C GLN A 173 -0.82 -1.72 -19.71
N VAL A 174 -0.61 -1.59 -18.41
CA VAL A 174 0.68 -1.93 -17.80
C VAL A 174 0.64 -3.37 -17.32
N TRP A 175 1.22 -4.26 -18.14
CA TRP A 175 1.42 -5.65 -17.78
C TRP A 175 2.83 -5.88 -17.24
N TYR A 176 2.90 -6.48 -16.07
CA TYR A 176 4.17 -6.94 -15.52
C TYR A 176 4.24 -8.46 -15.66
N ASN A 177 5.07 -8.92 -16.58
CA ASN A 177 5.30 -10.35 -16.77
C ASN A 177 6.39 -10.83 -15.81
N LYS A 178 6.29 -12.08 -15.39
CA LYS A 178 7.41 -12.76 -14.73
C LYS A 178 8.51 -12.96 -15.79
N LYS A 179 9.69 -12.36 -15.56
CA LYS A 179 10.89 -12.69 -16.35
C LYS A 179 11.46 -14.01 -15.87
#